data_8d8277fe02b9047a8fa50f8a121672b2
#
_entry.id   8d8277fe02b9047a8fa50f8a121672b2
#
_cell.length_a   1.000
_cell.length_b   1.000
_cell.length_c   1.000
_cell.angle_alpha   90.00
_cell.angle_beta   90.00
_cell.angle_gamma   90.00
#
_symmetry.space_group_name_H-M   'P 1'
#
loop_
_entity.id
_entity.type
_entity.pdbx_description
1 polymer ?
#
loop_
_entity_poly.entity_id
_entity_poly.type
_entity_poly.pdbx_seq_one_letter_code
_entity_poly.pdbx_strand_id
1 'polypeptide(L)'
;NINFTETGRVEMRAGISKITESAFEFMWQSPLHGDCFAKLNHDWVKVDPQDWSFKVLIQDIAQGRVEHIVLNNRVLMCCETGLYVYDGIEARTFTIDTPAAPILNQVSHYSGGLSAGTYAVAISWVNANGMESALSELTNLTVSENSAFEIVLPFSFDRNVSHVKLYITDHEGGELLEYESLDITNSSAMITSVQNLSRSAANRHLTPM
;
A
#
# COMPACT_ATOMS: atom_id res chain seq x y z
N ASN A 1 -21.96 -36.65 19.58
CA ASN A 1 -20.65 -36.94 18.96
C ASN A 1 -20.47 -38.45 18.85
N ILE A 2 -20.73 -38.98 17.65
CA ILE A 2 -20.70 -40.41 17.34
C ILE A 2 -19.80 -40.60 16.12
N ASN A 3 -18.91 -41.58 16.14
CA ASN A 3 -18.19 -42.05 14.95
C ASN A 3 -18.76 -43.43 14.58
N PHE A 4 -18.84 -43.67 13.27
CA PHE A 4 -19.07 -45.02 12.73
C PHE A 4 -17.69 -45.61 12.40
N THR A 5 -17.41 -46.78 12.91
CA THR A 5 -16.23 -47.54 12.54
C THR A 5 -16.41 -48.16 11.15
N GLU A 6 -15.33 -48.59 10.50
CA GLU A 6 -15.39 -49.31 9.21
C GLU A 6 -16.22 -50.58 9.29
N THR A 7 -16.45 -51.14 10.45
CA THR A 7 -17.28 -52.33 10.72
C THR A 7 -18.75 -51.96 11.01
N GLY A 8 -19.12 -50.69 10.93
CA GLY A 8 -20.48 -50.20 11.17
C GLY A 8 -20.88 -50.10 12.63
N ARG A 9 -19.94 -50.27 13.56
CA ARG A 9 -20.17 -50.01 14.99
C ARG A 9 -20.24 -48.52 15.28
N VAL A 10 -21.13 -48.18 16.20
CA VAL A 10 -21.24 -46.82 16.74
C VAL A 10 -20.31 -46.71 17.95
N GLU A 11 -19.35 -45.78 17.87
CA GLU A 11 -18.46 -45.46 19.00
C GLU A 11 -18.63 -43.99 19.41
N MET A 12 -18.58 -43.74 20.72
CA MET A 12 -18.51 -42.35 21.20
C MET A 12 -17.16 -41.75 20.83
N ARG A 13 -17.15 -40.55 20.21
CA ARG A 13 -15.93 -39.80 20.04
C ARG A 13 -15.23 -39.58 21.39
N ALA A 14 -13.91 -39.70 21.40
CA ALA A 14 -13.10 -39.20 22.48
C ALA A 14 -13.50 -37.76 22.80
N GLY A 15 -13.53 -37.40 24.07
CA GLY A 15 -13.86 -36.05 24.49
C GLY A 15 -12.92 -35.02 23.89
N ILE A 16 -13.41 -33.79 23.69
CA ILE A 16 -12.61 -32.67 23.27
C ILE A 16 -11.95 -32.09 24.52
N SER A 17 -10.61 -32.03 24.51
CA SER A 17 -9.86 -31.29 25.54
C SER A 17 -9.52 -29.90 25.02
N LYS A 18 -9.62 -28.90 25.88
CA LYS A 18 -9.16 -27.56 25.62
C LYS A 18 -7.64 -27.54 25.63
N ILE A 19 -7.01 -27.08 24.54
CA ILE A 19 -5.55 -27.07 24.38
C ILE A 19 -4.94 -25.67 24.53
N THR A 20 -5.75 -24.61 24.42
CA THR A 20 -5.33 -23.22 24.63
C THR A 20 -6.47 -22.39 25.19
N GLU A 21 -6.16 -21.33 25.94
CA GLU A 21 -7.12 -20.33 26.41
C GLU A 21 -7.41 -19.25 25.35
N SER A 22 -6.55 -19.14 24.33
CA SER A 22 -6.71 -18.16 23.27
C SER A 22 -7.86 -18.52 22.34
N ALA A 23 -8.75 -17.56 22.08
CA ALA A 23 -9.90 -17.73 21.19
C ALA A 23 -9.50 -17.38 19.74
N PHE A 24 -8.71 -18.24 19.12
CA PHE A 24 -8.34 -18.09 17.71
C PHE A 24 -9.56 -18.26 16.81
N GLU A 25 -9.76 -17.32 15.91
CA GLU A 25 -10.80 -17.34 14.89
C GLU A 25 -10.17 -17.41 13.49
N PHE A 26 -10.90 -17.95 12.52
CA PHE A 26 -10.48 -18.02 11.11
C PHE A 26 -9.08 -18.61 10.90
N MET A 27 -8.77 -19.65 11.68
CA MET A 27 -7.46 -20.31 11.58
C MET A 27 -7.25 -20.88 10.18
N TRP A 28 -6.06 -20.63 9.65
CA TRP A 28 -5.67 -21.11 8.34
C TRP A 28 -4.19 -21.50 8.34
N GLN A 29 -3.88 -22.65 7.74
CA GLN A 29 -2.50 -23.12 7.60
C GLN A 29 -2.03 -22.95 6.17
N SER A 30 -0.87 -22.31 6.00
CA SER A 30 -0.24 -22.15 4.70
C SER A 30 0.15 -23.51 4.10
N PRO A 31 -0.30 -23.84 2.89
CA PRO A 31 0.08 -25.08 2.23
C PRO A 31 1.55 -25.13 1.82
N LEU A 32 2.23 -23.98 1.74
CA LEU A 32 3.62 -23.91 1.26
C LEU A 32 4.64 -23.92 2.39
N HIS A 33 4.35 -23.26 3.51
CA HIS A 33 5.34 -23.01 4.56
C HIS A 33 5.02 -23.68 5.89
N GLY A 34 3.85 -24.32 6.00
CA GLY A 34 3.39 -24.88 7.27
C GLY A 34 3.05 -23.85 8.35
N ASP A 35 3.22 -22.57 8.05
CA ASP A 35 2.85 -21.47 8.95
C ASP A 35 1.34 -21.48 9.19
N CYS A 36 0.94 -21.27 10.43
CA CYS A 36 -0.46 -21.16 10.83
C CYS A 36 -0.79 -19.69 11.15
N PHE A 37 -1.88 -19.21 10.60
CA PHE A 37 -2.37 -17.85 10.82
C PHE A 37 -3.76 -17.87 11.38
N ALA A 38 -4.09 -16.87 12.18
CA ALA A 38 -5.41 -16.73 12.77
C ALA A 38 -5.74 -15.24 13.02
N LYS A 39 -6.99 -14.98 13.30
CA LYS A 39 -7.42 -13.75 13.97
C LYS A 39 -7.54 -14.05 15.47
N LEU A 40 -6.96 -13.19 16.30
CA LEU A 40 -7.12 -13.20 17.75
C LEU A 40 -7.61 -11.84 18.20
N ASN A 41 -8.84 -11.76 18.71
CA ASN A 41 -9.57 -10.51 18.95
C ASN A 41 -9.69 -9.70 17.63
N HIS A 42 -8.91 -8.61 17.49
CA HIS A 42 -8.89 -7.77 16.29
C HIS A 42 -7.57 -7.85 15.54
N ASP A 43 -6.64 -8.71 15.98
CA ASP A 43 -5.29 -8.78 15.47
C ASP A 43 -5.10 -9.94 14.50
N TRP A 44 -4.28 -9.75 13.47
CA TRP A 44 -3.76 -10.84 12.68
C TRP A 44 -2.53 -11.42 13.35
N VAL A 45 -2.57 -12.71 13.62
CA VAL A 45 -1.51 -13.41 14.35
C VAL A 45 -0.96 -14.60 13.56
N LYS A 46 0.33 -14.87 13.73
CA LYS A 46 0.97 -16.13 13.36
C LYS A 46 1.01 -17.01 14.59
N VAL A 47 0.49 -18.23 14.48
CA VAL A 47 0.37 -19.19 15.57
C VAL A 47 1.37 -20.31 15.38
N ASP A 48 2.08 -20.70 16.44
CA ASP A 48 2.87 -21.93 16.46
C ASP A 48 1.93 -23.10 16.79
N PRO A 49 1.75 -24.08 15.89
CA PRO A 49 0.84 -25.20 16.14
C PRO A 49 1.38 -26.22 17.15
N GLN A 50 2.63 -26.11 17.59
CA GLN A 50 3.23 -27.04 18.55
C GLN A 50 2.87 -26.69 20.00
N ASP A 51 2.96 -25.42 20.36
CA ASP A 51 2.76 -24.91 21.71
C ASP A 51 1.61 -23.89 21.82
N TRP A 52 0.99 -23.52 20.70
CA TRP A 52 -0.09 -22.54 20.61
C TRP A 52 0.33 -21.11 21.01
N SER A 53 1.62 -20.85 21.08
CA SER A 53 2.13 -19.49 21.17
C SER A 53 1.79 -18.70 19.89
N PHE A 54 1.78 -17.38 19.97
CA PHE A 54 1.48 -16.57 18.81
C PHE A 54 2.31 -15.28 18.79
N LYS A 55 2.53 -14.78 17.57
CA LYS A 55 3.14 -13.49 17.30
C LYS A 55 2.10 -12.61 16.60
N VAL A 56 1.84 -11.42 17.14
CA VAL A 56 1.01 -10.43 16.47
C VAL A 56 1.76 -9.92 15.25
N LEU A 57 1.12 -9.98 14.09
CA LEU A 57 1.63 -9.50 12.80
C LEU A 57 1.14 -8.09 12.51
N ILE A 58 -0.17 -7.87 12.60
CA ILE A 58 -0.83 -6.58 12.41
C ILE A 58 -1.92 -6.45 13.49
N GLN A 59 -2.00 -5.29 14.11
CA GLN A 59 -3.02 -4.95 15.10
C GLN A 59 -4.25 -4.32 14.42
N ASP A 60 -5.41 -4.47 15.04
CA ASP A 60 -6.67 -3.81 14.66
C ASP A 60 -7.08 -3.99 13.19
N ILE A 61 -6.91 -5.21 12.65
CA ILE A 61 -7.22 -5.51 11.26
C ILE A 61 -8.73 -5.53 10.97
N ALA A 62 -9.54 -6.11 11.84
CA ALA A 62 -10.97 -6.33 11.58
C ALA A 62 -11.74 -6.85 12.78
N GLN A 63 -13.04 -6.55 12.82
CA GLN A 63 -13.99 -7.23 13.69
C GLN A 63 -14.62 -8.47 13.03
N GLY A 64 -14.69 -8.47 11.69
CA GLY A 64 -15.34 -9.47 10.88
C GLY A 64 -14.44 -10.64 10.45
N ARG A 65 -14.81 -11.22 9.33
CA ARG A 65 -14.14 -12.36 8.72
C ARG A 65 -12.79 -11.97 8.13
N VAL A 66 -11.83 -12.89 8.22
CA VAL A 66 -10.56 -12.82 7.50
C VAL A 66 -10.41 -14.03 6.58
N GLU A 67 -9.80 -13.81 5.43
CA GLU A 67 -9.50 -14.85 4.44
C GLU A 67 -8.02 -14.80 4.09
N HIS A 68 -7.45 -15.97 3.82
CA HIS A 68 -6.03 -16.11 3.49
C HIS A 68 -5.84 -16.81 2.16
N ILE A 69 -4.80 -16.40 1.43
CA ILE A 69 -4.35 -17.05 0.19
C ILE A 69 -2.83 -16.97 0.09
N VAL A 70 -2.23 -17.94 -0.59
CA VAL A 70 -0.82 -17.85 -0.99
C VAL A 70 -0.71 -17.35 -2.41
N LEU A 71 0.11 -16.32 -2.61
CA LEU A 71 0.42 -15.78 -3.92
C LEU A 71 1.91 -15.40 -3.97
N ASN A 72 2.63 -15.86 -5.00
CA ASN A 72 4.06 -15.55 -5.20
C ASN A 72 4.91 -15.76 -3.95
N ASN A 73 4.75 -16.91 -3.30
CA ASN A 73 5.46 -17.29 -2.08
C ASN A 73 5.24 -16.35 -0.88
N ARG A 74 4.13 -15.63 -0.85
CA ARG A 74 3.70 -14.75 0.22
C ARG A 74 2.30 -15.13 0.67
N VAL A 75 2.00 -14.87 1.93
CA VAL A 75 0.64 -15.04 2.46
C VAL A 75 -0.07 -13.70 2.36
N LEU A 76 -1.18 -13.67 1.66
CA LEU A 76 -2.09 -12.54 1.63
C LEU A 76 -3.24 -12.80 2.60
N MET A 77 -3.63 -11.79 3.35
CA MET A 77 -4.80 -11.80 4.20
C MET A 77 -5.73 -10.65 3.79
N CYS A 78 -6.98 -10.98 3.53
CA CYS A 78 -8.03 -10.03 3.18
C CYS A 78 -9.04 -9.92 4.32
N CYS A 79 -9.42 -8.71 4.67
CA CYS A 79 -10.44 -8.41 5.66
C CYS A 79 -11.15 -7.08 5.32
N GLU A 80 -12.07 -6.65 6.19
CA GLU A 80 -12.86 -5.43 5.98
C GLU A 80 -12.01 -4.14 5.93
N THR A 81 -10.86 -4.12 6.60
CA THR A 81 -9.96 -2.95 6.63
C THR A 81 -8.96 -2.93 5.48
N GLY A 82 -8.87 -4.01 4.69
CA GLY A 82 -8.01 -4.04 3.52
C GLY A 82 -7.32 -5.37 3.24
N LEU A 83 -6.28 -5.28 2.45
CA LEU A 83 -5.43 -6.39 2.04
C LEU A 83 -4.04 -6.23 2.65
N TYR A 84 -3.57 -7.30 3.30
CA TYR A 84 -2.27 -7.35 3.96
C TYR A 84 -1.42 -8.47 3.37
N VAL A 85 -0.11 -8.34 3.46
CA VAL A 85 0.85 -9.32 2.97
C VAL A 85 1.86 -9.68 4.06
N TYR A 86 2.14 -10.96 4.20
CA TYR A 86 3.25 -11.49 5.01
C TYR A 86 4.27 -12.15 4.07
N ASP A 87 5.52 -11.73 4.14
CA ASP A 87 6.60 -12.16 3.25
C ASP A 87 7.51 -13.25 3.83
N GLY A 88 7.16 -13.75 5.02
CA GLY A 88 7.95 -14.73 5.78
C GLY A 88 8.68 -14.12 6.98
N ILE A 89 8.87 -12.82 7.00
CA ILE A 89 9.57 -12.06 8.04
C ILE A 89 8.62 -11.10 8.74
N GLU A 90 7.96 -10.26 7.96
CA GLU A 90 7.07 -9.20 8.46
C GLU A 90 5.75 -9.16 7.68
N ALA A 91 4.75 -8.55 8.30
CA ALA A 91 3.47 -8.26 7.68
C ALA A 91 3.29 -6.76 7.52
N ARG A 92 2.63 -6.36 6.42
CA ARG A 92 2.34 -4.97 6.08
C ARG A 92 1.07 -4.87 5.24
N THR A 93 0.56 -3.68 5.05
CA THR A 93 -0.49 -3.41 4.06
C THR A 93 0.02 -3.77 2.65
N PHE A 94 -0.86 -4.34 1.84
CA PHE A 94 -0.53 -4.68 0.45
C PHE A 94 -0.51 -3.42 -0.43
N THR A 95 -1.39 -2.48 -0.14
CA THR A 95 -1.50 -1.19 -0.87
C THR A 95 -0.61 -0.13 -0.22
N ILE A 96 -0.12 0.78 -1.04
CA ILE A 96 0.57 1.99 -0.58
C ILE A 96 -0.48 3.08 -0.42
N ASP A 97 -0.44 3.78 0.71
CA ASP A 97 -1.35 4.90 0.96
C ASP A 97 -1.18 6.00 -0.08
N THR A 98 -2.28 6.68 -0.40
CA THR A 98 -2.26 7.83 -1.28
C THR A 98 -1.51 8.99 -0.61
N PRO A 99 -0.55 9.65 -1.29
CA PRO A 99 0.14 10.81 -0.72
C PRO A 99 -0.81 11.99 -0.50
N ALA A 100 -0.47 12.84 0.46
CA ALA A 100 -1.08 14.16 0.56
C ALA A 100 -0.72 15.00 -0.67
N ALA A 101 -1.55 16.01 -0.99
CA ALA A 101 -1.27 16.93 -2.08
C ALA A 101 0.06 17.67 -1.86
N PRO A 102 0.88 17.86 -2.89
CA PRO A 102 2.11 18.64 -2.79
C PRO A 102 1.80 20.13 -2.63
N ILE A 103 2.74 20.89 -2.03
CA ILE A 103 2.64 22.34 -1.95
C ILE A 103 3.46 22.95 -3.08
N LEU A 104 2.90 23.91 -3.80
CA LEU A 104 3.57 24.58 -4.90
C LEU A 104 3.91 26.02 -4.53
N ASN A 105 5.20 26.39 -4.68
CA ASN A 105 5.70 27.71 -4.37
C ASN A 105 6.27 28.37 -5.65
N GLN A 106 5.75 29.53 -6.04
CA GLN A 106 6.37 30.30 -7.10
C GLN A 106 7.71 30.84 -6.65
N VAL A 107 8.75 30.68 -7.46
CA VAL A 107 10.10 31.18 -7.18
C VAL A 107 10.35 32.47 -7.96
N SER A 108 10.31 33.60 -7.26
CA SER A 108 10.34 34.95 -7.87
C SER A 108 11.72 35.43 -8.35
N HIS A 109 12.79 34.70 -8.02
CA HIS A 109 14.18 35.12 -8.36
C HIS A 109 14.89 34.13 -9.28
N TYR A 110 14.16 33.19 -9.85
CA TYR A 110 14.71 32.16 -10.73
C TYR A 110 14.12 32.34 -12.13
N SER A 111 14.96 32.66 -13.11
CA SER A 111 14.53 32.64 -14.51
C SER A 111 14.50 31.20 -14.99
N GLY A 112 13.31 30.61 -15.04
CA GLY A 112 13.05 29.31 -15.67
C GLY A 112 12.65 29.48 -17.13
N GLY A 113 12.30 28.38 -17.76
CA GLY A 113 11.79 28.33 -19.13
C GLY A 113 10.31 27.94 -19.20
N LEU A 114 9.55 28.14 -18.11
CA LEU A 114 8.12 27.84 -18.09
C LEU A 114 7.35 28.90 -18.86
N SER A 115 6.40 28.48 -19.68
CA SER A 115 5.42 29.37 -20.33
C SER A 115 4.40 29.86 -19.32
N ALA A 116 3.86 31.05 -19.54
CA ALA A 116 2.79 31.59 -18.72
C ALA A 116 1.55 30.68 -18.82
N GLY A 117 0.96 30.32 -17.67
CA GLY A 117 -0.21 29.48 -17.63
C GLY A 117 -0.44 28.83 -16.27
N THR A 118 -1.38 27.90 -16.23
CA THR A 118 -1.73 27.16 -15.00
C THR A 118 -1.29 25.72 -15.14
N TYR A 119 -0.40 25.30 -14.26
CA TYR A 119 0.09 23.94 -14.14
C TYR A 119 -0.64 23.22 -13.01
N ALA A 120 -1.09 21.99 -13.28
CA ALA A 120 -1.57 21.09 -12.24
C ALA A 120 -0.49 20.06 -11.93
N VAL A 121 -0.31 19.76 -10.65
CA VAL A 121 0.69 18.81 -10.15
C VAL A 121 0.01 17.81 -9.27
N ALA A 122 0.35 16.54 -9.45
CA ALA A 122 0.04 15.44 -8.53
C ALA A 122 1.28 14.60 -8.29
N ILE A 123 1.26 13.81 -7.24
CA ILE A 123 2.34 12.87 -6.91
C ILE A 123 1.78 11.49 -6.59
N SER A 124 2.61 10.48 -6.72
CA SER A 124 2.35 9.13 -6.21
C SER A 124 3.55 8.61 -5.44
N TRP A 125 3.30 7.69 -4.49
CA TRP A 125 4.33 6.93 -3.83
C TRP A 125 4.67 5.67 -4.61
N VAL A 126 5.94 5.30 -4.64
CA VAL A 126 6.42 4.07 -5.27
C VAL A 126 7.27 3.29 -4.28
N ASN A 127 7.02 1.98 -4.15
CA ASN A 127 7.84 1.12 -3.31
C ASN A 127 9.06 0.55 -4.07
N ALA A 128 9.96 -0.11 -3.33
CA ALA A 128 11.15 -0.73 -3.90
C ALA A 128 10.86 -1.83 -4.95
N ASN A 129 9.64 -2.35 -5.00
CA ASN A 129 9.20 -3.34 -5.99
C ASN A 129 8.55 -2.69 -7.24
N GLY A 130 8.53 -1.36 -7.32
CA GLY A 130 7.91 -0.62 -8.41
C GLY A 130 6.39 -0.55 -8.37
N MET A 131 5.76 -0.94 -7.25
CA MET A 131 4.33 -0.76 -7.06
C MET A 131 4.05 0.71 -6.74
N GLU A 132 3.05 1.27 -7.37
CA GLU A 132 2.68 2.69 -7.28
C GLU A 132 1.33 2.86 -6.57
N SER A 133 1.22 3.89 -5.73
CA SER A 133 -0.04 4.28 -5.07
C SER A 133 -1.00 4.98 -6.05
N ALA A 134 -2.21 5.27 -5.59
CA ALA A 134 -3.04 6.28 -6.25
C ALA A 134 -2.35 7.65 -6.25
N LEU A 135 -2.76 8.53 -7.18
CA LEU A 135 -2.30 9.92 -7.22
C LEU A 135 -2.87 10.73 -6.04
N SER A 136 -2.09 11.69 -5.57
CA SER A 136 -2.57 12.71 -4.65
C SER A 136 -3.69 13.54 -5.28
N GLU A 137 -4.35 14.35 -4.47
CA GLU A 137 -5.16 15.45 -5.00
C GLU A 137 -4.30 16.41 -5.81
N LEU A 138 -4.92 17.06 -6.81
CA LEU A 138 -4.27 18.02 -7.68
C LEU A 138 -4.02 19.33 -6.96
N THR A 139 -2.81 19.86 -7.09
CA THR A 139 -2.50 21.24 -6.70
C THR A 139 -2.22 22.05 -7.96
N ASN A 140 -2.84 23.22 -8.07
CA ASN A 140 -2.71 24.12 -9.22
C ASN A 140 -1.87 25.35 -8.86
N LEU A 141 -1.02 25.77 -9.80
CA LEU A 141 -0.26 27.03 -9.70
C LEU A 141 -0.25 27.74 -11.02
N THR A 142 -0.62 29.03 -11.01
CA THR A 142 -0.49 29.91 -12.18
C THR A 142 0.84 30.65 -12.10
N VAL A 143 1.62 30.55 -13.16
CA VAL A 143 2.94 31.19 -13.28
C VAL A 143 2.99 32.14 -14.46
N SER A 144 3.92 33.11 -14.40
CA SER A 144 4.23 34.01 -15.52
C SER A 144 5.29 33.41 -16.45
N GLU A 145 5.45 34.02 -17.60
CA GLU A 145 6.45 33.63 -18.60
C GLU A 145 7.86 33.64 -18.01
N ASN A 146 8.69 32.70 -18.45
CA ASN A 146 10.09 32.55 -18.02
C ASN A 146 10.27 32.39 -16.48
N SER A 147 9.31 31.77 -15.82
CA SER A 147 9.36 31.50 -14.38
C SER A 147 9.77 30.06 -14.07
N ALA A 148 9.85 29.77 -12.78
CA ALA A 148 10.02 28.45 -12.21
C ALA A 148 9.14 28.32 -10.97
N PHE A 149 8.87 27.09 -10.55
CA PHE A 149 8.23 26.83 -9.26
C PHE A 149 8.85 25.64 -8.54
N GLU A 150 8.74 25.65 -7.24
CA GLU A 150 9.16 24.56 -6.38
C GLU A 150 7.94 23.72 -6.00
N ILE A 151 8.11 22.40 -6.05
CA ILE A 151 7.18 21.43 -5.48
C ILE A 151 7.73 20.98 -4.14
N VAL A 152 7.04 21.28 -3.03
CA VAL A 152 7.38 20.74 -1.72
C VAL A 152 6.63 19.43 -1.54
N LEU A 153 7.39 18.37 -1.27
CA LEU A 153 6.90 17.01 -1.19
C LEU A 153 6.41 16.70 0.24
N PRO A 154 5.26 16.02 0.41
CA PRO A 154 4.85 15.55 1.71
C PRO A 154 5.79 14.42 2.19
N PHE A 155 5.87 14.26 3.49
CA PHE A 155 6.63 13.17 4.10
C PHE A 155 5.81 11.89 4.12
N SER A 156 6.42 10.75 3.76
CA SER A 156 5.81 9.43 3.93
C SER A 156 6.26 8.79 5.24
N PHE A 157 5.30 8.27 6.01
CA PHE A 157 5.56 7.46 7.21
C PHE A 157 5.70 5.97 6.86
N ASP A 158 5.32 5.54 5.65
CA ASP A 158 5.44 4.16 5.19
C ASP A 158 6.90 3.87 4.78
N ARG A 159 7.56 3.01 5.55
CA ARG A 159 8.96 2.58 5.30
C ARG A 159 9.12 1.78 4.00
N ASN A 160 8.02 1.31 3.42
CA ASN A 160 8.07 0.58 2.13
C ASN A 160 8.16 1.53 0.94
N VAL A 161 7.83 2.80 1.11
CA VAL A 161 7.96 3.82 0.06
C VAL A 161 9.44 4.14 -0.13
N SER A 162 9.90 4.08 -1.36
CA SER A 162 11.30 4.36 -1.74
C SER A 162 11.43 5.57 -2.66
N HIS A 163 10.40 5.87 -3.45
CA HIS A 163 10.43 6.95 -4.43
C HIS A 163 9.10 7.69 -4.43
N VAL A 164 9.16 8.93 -4.94
CA VAL A 164 8.00 9.74 -5.31
C VAL A 164 8.04 10.03 -6.79
N LYS A 165 6.94 9.78 -7.50
CA LYS A 165 6.78 10.20 -8.89
C LYS A 165 6.01 11.49 -8.95
N LEU A 166 6.49 12.41 -9.79
CA LEU A 166 5.89 13.70 -10.07
C LEU A 166 5.13 13.63 -11.38
N TYR A 167 3.92 14.16 -11.38
CA TYR A 167 3.05 14.29 -12.54
C TYR A 167 2.66 15.75 -12.71
N ILE A 168 2.86 16.28 -13.90
CA ILE A 168 2.64 17.69 -14.20
C ILE A 168 1.89 17.81 -15.53
N THR A 169 0.96 18.77 -15.64
CA THR A 169 0.35 19.16 -16.90
C THR A 169 1.27 20.14 -17.66
N ASP A 170 0.95 20.41 -18.90
CA ASP A 170 1.50 21.59 -19.61
C ASP A 170 0.86 22.89 -19.07
N HIS A 171 1.26 24.04 -19.66
CA HIS A 171 0.82 25.39 -19.28
C HIS A 171 -0.65 25.69 -19.60
N GLU A 172 -1.27 24.90 -20.48
CA GLU A 172 -2.68 25.01 -20.84
C GLU A 172 -3.57 24.09 -20.02
N GLY A 173 -2.98 23.29 -19.14
CA GLY A 173 -3.65 22.20 -18.47
C GLY A 173 -3.76 20.96 -19.37
N GLY A 174 -4.59 20.04 -19.04
CA GLY A 174 -4.80 18.83 -19.84
C GLY A 174 -4.36 17.58 -19.14
N GLU A 175 -3.68 16.67 -19.84
CA GLU A 175 -3.28 15.36 -19.29
C GLU A 175 -2.10 15.50 -18.32
N LEU A 176 -2.17 14.82 -17.18
CA LEU A 176 -1.04 14.65 -16.27
C LEU A 176 -0.04 13.69 -16.89
N LEU A 177 1.19 14.15 -17.06
CA LEU A 177 2.29 13.38 -17.60
C LEU A 177 3.36 13.17 -16.55
N GLU A 178 3.98 12.00 -16.54
CA GLU A 178 5.10 11.72 -15.64
C GLU A 178 6.26 12.64 -15.99
N TYR A 179 6.70 13.41 -15.00
CA TYR A 179 7.81 14.35 -15.11
C TYR A 179 9.12 13.71 -14.68
N GLU A 180 9.14 13.22 -13.43
CA GLU A 180 10.35 12.68 -12.80
C GLU A 180 10.00 11.71 -11.66
N SER A 181 10.93 10.78 -11.39
CA SER A 181 10.90 9.95 -10.20
C SER A 181 12.06 10.30 -9.28
N LEU A 182 11.78 10.71 -8.06
CA LEU A 182 12.73 11.16 -7.06
C LEU A 182 12.84 10.14 -5.92
N ASP A 183 14.00 10.06 -5.30
CA ASP A 183 14.16 9.32 -4.05
C ASP A 183 13.31 9.96 -2.94
N ILE A 184 12.75 9.15 -2.05
CA ILE A 184 11.88 9.60 -0.95
C ILE A 184 12.58 10.55 0.03
N THR A 185 13.90 10.59 0.04
CA THR A 185 14.68 11.51 0.87
C THR A 185 14.65 12.97 0.38
N ASN A 186 14.20 13.19 -0.87
CA ASN A 186 14.02 14.54 -1.38
C ASN A 186 12.80 15.19 -0.74
N SER A 187 12.97 16.40 -0.24
CA SER A 187 11.89 17.20 0.35
C SER A 187 11.23 18.16 -0.65
N SER A 188 11.89 18.45 -1.75
CA SER A 188 11.36 19.32 -2.81
C SER A 188 11.98 19.03 -4.17
N ALA A 189 11.31 19.52 -5.23
CA ALA A 189 11.80 19.51 -6.59
C ALA A 189 11.60 20.88 -7.25
N MET A 190 12.58 21.33 -8.01
CA MET A 190 12.51 22.59 -8.76
C MET A 190 12.10 22.33 -10.21
N ILE A 191 11.02 22.94 -10.63
CA ILE A 191 10.51 22.83 -12.00
C ILE A 191 10.87 24.09 -12.78
N THR A 192 11.74 23.92 -13.74
CA THR A 192 12.24 25.01 -14.60
C THR A 192 11.77 24.89 -16.06
N SER A 193 11.34 23.70 -16.47
CA SER A 193 10.74 23.46 -17.78
C SER A 193 9.90 22.19 -17.74
N VAL A 194 8.89 22.10 -18.58
CA VAL A 194 8.05 20.90 -18.78
C VAL A 194 8.21 20.32 -20.19
N GLN A 195 9.34 20.61 -20.83
CA GLN A 195 9.69 20.01 -22.12
C GLN A 195 10.14 18.55 -21.88
N ASN A 196 9.71 17.62 -22.73
CA ASN A 196 10.00 16.18 -22.66
C ASN A 196 9.21 15.38 -21.61
N LEU A 197 7.98 15.77 -21.31
CA LEU A 197 7.08 14.94 -20.51
C LEU A 197 6.88 13.58 -21.20
N SER A 198 7.15 12.50 -20.47
CA SER A 198 6.91 11.16 -20.98
C SER A 198 5.45 10.77 -20.79
N ARG A 199 4.79 10.32 -21.85
CA ARG A 199 3.47 9.69 -21.74
C ARG A 199 3.64 8.30 -21.16
N SER A 200 3.54 8.18 -19.85
CA SER A 200 3.48 6.88 -19.22
C SER A 200 2.10 6.26 -19.46
N ALA A 201 2.06 5.14 -20.16
CA ALA A 201 0.81 4.39 -20.38
C ALA A 201 0.22 3.81 -19.09
N ALA A 202 0.99 3.78 -18.00
CA ALA A 202 0.58 3.22 -16.72
C ALA A 202 -0.46 4.08 -15.97
N ASN A 203 -0.58 5.36 -16.26
CA ASN A 203 -1.35 6.31 -15.46
C ASN A 203 -2.81 6.52 -15.88
N ARG A 204 -3.28 5.88 -16.93
CA ARG A 204 -4.68 6.01 -17.37
C ARG A 204 -5.71 5.49 -16.37
N HIS A 205 -5.28 4.77 -15.35
CA HIS A 205 -6.14 4.19 -14.31
C HIS A 205 -6.04 4.90 -12.95
N LEU A 206 -5.21 5.93 -12.84
CA LEU A 206 -4.95 6.64 -11.58
C LEU A 206 -5.71 7.97 -11.46
N THR A 207 -6.67 8.24 -12.34
CA THR A 207 -7.56 9.40 -12.15
C THR A 207 -8.31 9.24 -10.83
N PRO A 208 -8.24 10.23 -9.92
CA PRO A 208 -9.08 10.21 -8.71
C PRO A 208 -10.55 10.17 -9.15
N MET A 209 -11.29 9.22 -8.60
CA MET A 209 -12.77 9.21 -8.72
C MET A 209 -13.36 10.21 -7.76
#